data_52a1aa38c69589a47b935bddf2baffdc
#
_entry.id   52a1aa38c69589a47b935bddf2baffdc
#
_cell.length_a   1.000
_cell.length_b   1.000
_cell.length_c   1.000
_cell.angle_alpha   90.00
_cell.angle_beta   90.00
_cell.angle_gamma   90.00
#
_symmetry.space_group_name_H-M   'P 1'
#
loop_
_entity.id
_entity.type
_entity.pdbx_description
1 polymer ?
#
loop_
_entity_poly.entity_id
_entity_poly.type
_entity_poly.pdbx_seq_one_letter_code
_entity_poly.pdbx_strand_id
1 'polypeptide(L)'
;MIAQLTTETLKRAALLLAVCTTLVLTEGCESDTIEVAESTKIPDQKTAVSDKVHRFTDANFSAQVLKNKEPVLVDFWATWCGPCRRLAPVIKQLAHDYKDEVKVGKLDVDQNNKTARTYSIRGIPDVALFKNGKIVARLKGLHPKKSYQDLIKAHLQ
;
A
#
# COMPACT_ATOMS: atom_id res chain seq x y z
N MET A 1 -37.30 -2.66 35.35
CA MET A 1 -36.39 -1.50 35.51
C MET A 1 -35.92 -1.04 34.13
N ILE A 2 -36.84 -0.75 33.23
CA ILE A 2 -36.57 -0.27 31.87
C ILE A 2 -37.72 0.72 31.54
N ALA A 3 -37.58 1.97 31.87
CA ALA A 3 -38.49 3.04 31.42
C ALA A 3 -38.07 4.40 31.99
N GLN A 4 -36.92 4.93 31.65
CA GLN A 4 -36.59 6.35 32.01
C GLN A 4 -35.67 7.04 30.96
N LEU A 5 -35.50 6.51 29.74
CA LEU A 5 -34.54 7.12 28.78
C LEU A 5 -35.18 7.70 27.51
N THR A 6 -36.47 7.94 27.45
CA THR A 6 -37.12 8.38 26.19
C THR A 6 -37.71 9.79 26.19
N THR A 7 -37.61 10.56 27.26
CA THR A 7 -38.24 11.88 27.32
C THR A 7 -37.30 13.07 27.17
N GLU A 8 -35.99 12.90 27.31
CA GLU A 8 -35.03 14.00 27.20
C GLU A 8 -34.55 14.27 25.76
N THR A 9 -34.65 13.31 24.86
CA THR A 9 -34.23 13.50 23.46
C THR A 9 -35.26 14.22 22.59
N LEU A 10 -36.55 14.21 22.97
CA LEU A 10 -37.58 14.90 22.20
C LEU A 10 -37.66 16.42 22.48
N LYS A 11 -37.18 16.90 23.62
CA LYS A 11 -37.24 18.34 23.97
C LYS A 11 -36.12 19.17 23.34
N ARG A 12 -35.05 18.56 22.85
CA ARG A 12 -33.95 19.29 22.18
C ARG A 12 -34.14 19.51 20.68
N ALA A 13 -35.03 18.76 20.04
CA ALA A 13 -35.32 18.90 18.61
C ALA A 13 -36.31 20.05 18.28
N ALA A 14 -37.08 20.55 19.25
CA ALA A 14 -38.11 21.57 19.03
C ALA A 14 -37.62 23.04 19.15
N LEU A 15 -36.36 23.26 19.59
CA LEU A 15 -35.87 24.62 19.85
C LEU A 15 -34.94 25.16 18.72
N LEU A 16 -34.67 24.40 17.68
CA LEU A 16 -33.77 24.81 16.56
C LEU A 16 -34.52 25.20 15.27
N LEU A 17 -35.84 25.19 15.25
CA LEU A 17 -36.65 25.53 14.06
C LEU A 17 -37.25 26.93 14.06
N ALA A 18 -36.96 27.80 15.04
CA ALA A 18 -37.61 29.10 15.17
C ALA A 18 -36.75 30.34 14.90
N VAL A 19 -35.53 30.20 14.36
CA VAL A 19 -34.61 31.35 14.16
C VAL A 19 -34.20 31.58 12.70
N CYS A 20 -34.80 30.91 11.74
CA CYS A 20 -34.42 31.10 10.33
C CYS A 20 -35.51 31.68 9.46
N THR A 21 -36.23 32.71 9.93
CA THR A 21 -37.12 33.50 9.07
C THR A 21 -37.06 34.98 9.48
N THR A 22 -36.05 35.69 9.05
CA THR A 22 -36.07 37.13 8.66
C THR A 22 -34.66 37.54 8.27
N LEU A 23 -34.37 37.75 7.05
CA LEU A 23 -33.96 38.98 6.41
C LEU A 23 -33.37 38.68 5.04
N VAL A 24 -34.22 38.77 4.03
CA VAL A 24 -33.83 38.91 2.63
C VAL A 24 -33.79 40.40 2.35
N LEU A 25 -32.89 40.79 1.49
CA LEU A 25 -32.70 42.00 0.73
C LEU A 25 -31.46 42.81 1.13
N THR A 26 -30.41 42.66 0.32
CA THR A 26 -29.83 43.70 -0.51
C THR A 26 -28.82 43.12 -1.50
N GLU A 27 -28.99 43.58 -2.72
CA GLU A 27 -28.27 43.34 -3.96
C GLU A 27 -26.82 43.74 -3.90
N GLY A 28 -26.01 43.08 -4.77
CA GLY A 28 -24.87 43.75 -5.36
C GLY A 28 -23.65 42.93 -5.63
N CYS A 29 -23.46 42.59 -6.91
CA CYS A 29 -22.20 42.59 -7.69
C CYS A 29 -21.14 41.55 -7.44
N GLU A 30 -21.08 40.62 -8.34
CA GLU A 30 -20.01 40.29 -9.32
C GLU A 30 -18.62 39.83 -8.83
N SER A 31 -18.30 38.67 -9.43
CA SER A 31 -17.00 38.13 -9.88
C SER A 31 -15.99 37.73 -8.77
N ASP A 32 -15.68 36.49 -8.59
CA ASP A 32 -14.76 35.70 -9.35
C ASP A 32 -14.75 34.27 -8.82
N THR A 33 -14.87 33.36 -9.74
CA THR A 33 -14.72 31.93 -9.63
C THR A 33 -13.35 31.55 -9.13
N ILE A 34 -13.30 30.88 -7.97
CA ILE A 34 -12.29 29.86 -7.71
C ILE A 34 -13.02 28.63 -7.19
N GLU A 35 -13.32 27.76 -8.13
CA GLU A 35 -13.86 26.43 -7.89
C GLU A 35 -12.72 25.53 -7.38
N VAL A 36 -12.55 25.49 -6.08
CA VAL A 36 -11.74 24.46 -5.43
C VAL A 36 -12.63 23.25 -5.23
N ALA A 37 -12.63 22.38 -6.22
CA ALA A 37 -13.22 21.07 -6.11
C ALA A 37 -12.45 20.24 -5.09
N GLU A 38 -12.89 20.29 -3.84
CA GLU A 38 -12.54 19.38 -2.76
C GLU A 38 -13.15 18.01 -3.08
N SER A 39 -12.46 17.21 -3.90
CA SER A 39 -12.78 15.80 -4.08
C SER A 39 -11.80 14.95 -3.32
N THR A 40 -11.91 14.92 -2.00
CA THR A 40 -11.30 13.87 -1.17
C THR A 40 -12.14 12.61 -1.24
N LYS A 41 -12.13 11.97 -2.41
CA LYS A 41 -12.58 10.59 -2.54
C LYS A 41 -11.38 9.70 -2.27
N ILE A 42 -11.25 9.21 -1.05
CA ILE A 42 -10.34 8.12 -0.72
C ILE A 42 -10.84 6.89 -1.50
N PRO A 43 -10.11 6.37 -2.49
CA PRO A 43 -10.55 5.16 -3.15
C PRO A 43 -10.36 3.99 -2.19
N ASP A 44 -11.44 3.30 -1.93
CA ASP A 44 -11.51 1.96 -1.37
C ASP A 44 -10.47 1.07 -2.08
N GLN A 45 -9.37 0.75 -1.39
CA GLN A 45 -8.31 -0.09 -1.95
C GLN A 45 -8.75 -1.55 -1.94
N LYS A 46 -9.61 -1.87 -2.89
CA LYS A 46 -9.72 -3.24 -3.38
C LYS A 46 -8.34 -3.58 -3.97
N THR A 47 -7.62 -4.49 -3.33
CA THR A 47 -6.28 -4.95 -3.69
C THR A 47 -6.28 -5.54 -5.11
N ALA A 48 -6.18 -4.69 -6.12
CA ALA A 48 -5.78 -5.11 -7.45
C ALA A 48 -4.28 -5.38 -7.38
N VAL A 49 -3.86 -6.64 -7.42
CA VAL A 49 -2.46 -7.01 -7.60
C VAL A 49 -2.05 -6.45 -8.96
N SER A 50 -1.21 -5.44 -8.92
CA SER A 50 -0.79 -4.69 -10.10
C SER A 50 0.37 -5.43 -10.78
N ASP A 51 0.40 -5.50 -12.10
CA ASP A 51 1.55 -5.91 -12.93
C ASP A 51 2.79 -5.00 -12.75
N LYS A 52 2.64 -4.00 -11.90
CA LYS A 52 3.66 -3.02 -11.55
C LYS A 52 4.57 -3.53 -10.44
N VAL A 53 5.89 -3.39 -10.62
CA VAL A 53 6.87 -3.60 -9.54
C VAL A 53 6.68 -2.53 -8.46
N HIS A 54 6.32 -2.94 -7.25
CA HIS A 54 6.10 -2.04 -6.11
C HIS A 54 7.42 -1.51 -5.55
N ARG A 55 7.40 -0.30 -4.99
CA ARG A 55 8.52 0.25 -4.24
C ARG A 55 8.27 0.11 -2.74
N PHE A 56 9.10 -0.70 -2.07
CA PHE A 56 9.07 -0.84 -0.61
C PHE A 56 10.09 0.09 0.04
N THR A 57 9.74 0.59 1.22
CA THR A 57 10.55 1.49 2.04
C THR A 57 10.44 1.09 3.51
N ASP A 58 11.36 1.56 4.36
CA ASP A 58 11.28 1.37 5.81
C ASP A 58 9.92 1.80 6.39
N ALA A 59 9.32 2.86 5.82
CA ALA A 59 8.04 3.40 6.27
C ALA A 59 6.85 2.50 5.90
N ASN A 60 6.86 1.89 4.70
CA ASN A 60 5.71 1.13 4.20
C ASN A 60 5.86 -0.40 4.31
N PHE A 61 7.05 -0.90 4.67
CA PHE A 61 7.36 -2.33 4.66
C PHE A 61 6.40 -3.15 5.54
N SER A 62 6.12 -2.67 6.74
CA SER A 62 5.20 -3.36 7.65
C SER A 62 3.80 -3.51 7.03
N ALA A 63 3.24 -2.44 6.48
CA ALA A 63 1.91 -2.45 5.91
C ALA A 63 1.85 -3.21 4.57
N GLN A 64 2.86 -3.01 3.70
CA GLN A 64 2.83 -3.50 2.33
C GLN A 64 3.39 -4.92 2.16
N VAL A 65 4.20 -5.38 3.11
CA VAL A 65 4.85 -6.69 3.06
C VAL A 65 4.40 -7.59 4.20
N LEU A 66 4.59 -7.14 5.47
CA LEU A 66 4.36 -8.02 6.63
C LEU A 66 2.88 -8.28 6.91
N LYS A 67 2.02 -7.28 6.71
CA LYS A 67 0.56 -7.37 6.93
C LYS A 67 -0.21 -7.71 5.66
N ASN A 68 0.49 -7.94 4.54
CA ASN A 68 -0.17 -8.33 3.31
C ASN A 68 -0.74 -9.74 3.42
N LYS A 69 -1.95 -9.95 2.90
CA LYS A 69 -2.61 -11.27 2.90
C LYS A 69 -2.03 -12.21 1.85
N GLU A 70 -1.60 -11.65 0.74
CA GLU A 70 -0.98 -12.37 -0.37
C GLU A 70 0.53 -12.50 -0.15
N PRO A 71 1.19 -13.52 -0.73
CA PRO A 71 2.65 -13.61 -0.72
C PRO A 71 3.28 -12.37 -1.37
N VAL A 72 4.41 -11.92 -0.84
CA VAL A 72 5.14 -10.75 -1.34
C VAL A 72 6.57 -11.14 -1.68
N LEU A 73 6.97 -10.97 -2.93
CA LEU A 73 8.35 -11.13 -3.39
C LEU A 73 9.07 -9.79 -3.29
N VAL A 74 10.15 -9.73 -2.51
CA VAL A 74 10.95 -8.53 -2.29
C VAL A 74 12.34 -8.71 -2.85
N ASP A 75 12.72 -7.88 -3.83
CA ASP A 75 14.09 -7.77 -4.35
C ASP A 75 14.84 -6.67 -3.58
N PHE A 76 15.83 -7.07 -2.79
CA PHE A 76 16.75 -6.15 -2.13
C PHE A 76 17.90 -5.80 -3.08
N TRP A 77 18.01 -4.53 -3.43
CA TRP A 77 18.89 -4.03 -4.48
C TRP A 77 19.53 -2.68 -4.12
N ALA A 78 20.48 -2.22 -4.94
CA ALA A 78 21.01 -0.85 -4.89
C ALA A 78 21.37 -0.35 -6.30
N THR A 79 21.46 0.96 -6.48
CA THR A 79 21.74 1.61 -7.77
C THR A 79 23.11 1.22 -8.36
N TRP A 80 24.13 1.08 -7.52
CA TRP A 80 25.50 0.69 -7.90
C TRP A 80 25.64 -0.80 -8.20
N CYS A 81 24.66 -1.63 -7.86
CA CYS A 81 24.74 -3.09 -7.99
C CYS A 81 24.55 -3.54 -9.45
N GLY A 82 25.64 -3.92 -10.13
CA GLY A 82 25.59 -4.42 -11.49
C GLY A 82 24.73 -5.67 -11.71
N PRO A 83 24.87 -6.72 -10.88
CA PRO A 83 24.00 -7.90 -10.94
C PRO A 83 22.52 -7.58 -10.73
N CYS A 84 22.19 -6.62 -9.84
CA CYS A 84 20.80 -6.20 -9.61
C CYS A 84 20.17 -5.54 -10.85
N ARG A 85 20.96 -4.77 -11.62
CA ARG A 85 20.49 -4.22 -12.90
C ARG A 85 20.15 -5.30 -13.91
N ARG A 86 20.91 -6.42 -13.95
CA ARG A 86 20.60 -7.58 -14.81
C ARG A 86 19.37 -8.34 -14.34
N LEU A 87 19.09 -8.35 -13.02
CA LEU A 87 17.90 -8.98 -12.44
C LEU A 87 16.62 -8.16 -12.68
N ALA A 88 16.72 -6.84 -12.80
CA ALA A 88 15.55 -5.94 -12.88
C ALA A 88 14.53 -6.32 -13.97
N PRO A 89 14.89 -6.72 -15.21
CA PRO A 89 13.91 -7.18 -16.19
C PRO A 89 13.21 -8.49 -15.78
N VAL A 90 13.91 -9.38 -15.07
CA VAL A 90 13.31 -10.62 -14.54
C VAL A 90 12.26 -10.29 -13.47
N ILE A 91 12.57 -9.38 -12.55
CA ILE A 91 11.61 -8.93 -11.52
C ILE A 91 10.35 -8.32 -12.16
N LYS A 92 10.50 -7.52 -13.23
CA LYS A 92 9.35 -6.98 -13.97
C LYS A 92 8.49 -8.10 -14.61
N GLN A 93 9.15 -9.09 -15.21
CA GLN A 93 8.42 -10.24 -15.79
C GLN A 93 7.70 -11.05 -14.72
N LEU A 94 8.32 -11.27 -13.55
CA LEU A 94 7.68 -11.97 -12.44
C LEU A 94 6.47 -11.17 -11.91
N ALA A 95 6.57 -9.84 -11.82
CA ALA A 95 5.45 -8.99 -11.43
C ALA A 95 4.27 -9.09 -12.39
N HIS A 96 4.54 -9.22 -13.70
CA HIS A 96 3.51 -9.45 -14.71
C HIS A 96 2.94 -10.87 -14.65
N ASP A 97 3.80 -11.90 -14.59
CA ASP A 97 3.39 -13.30 -14.66
C ASP A 97 2.55 -13.74 -13.44
N TYR A 98 2.82 -13.15 -12.26
CA TYR A 98 2.18 -13.51 -10.98
C TYR A 98 1.31 -12.38 -10.41
N LYS A 99 0.87 -11.43 -11.25
CA LYS A 99 0.14 -10.22 -10.83
C LYS A 99 -1.09 -10.47 -9.95
N ASP A 100 -1.75 -11.62 -10.10
CA ASP A 100 -2.97 -11.97 -9.37
C ASP A 100 -2.71 -12.89 -8.15
N GLU A 101 -1.46 -13.32 -7.94
CA GLU A 101 -1.10 -14.32 -6.94
C GLU A 101 -0.01 -13.83 -5.98
N VAL A 102 0.93 -13.01 -6.45
CA VAL A 102 2.09 -12.55 -5.69
C VAL A 102 2.33 -11.07 -5.91
N LYS A 103 2.40 -10.33 -4.84
CA LYS A 103 2.82 -8.95 -4.91
C LYS A 103 4.34 -8.88 -5.06
N VAL A 104 4.83 -8.31 -6.16
CA VAL A 104 6.26 -8.22 -6.45
C VAL A 104 6.73 -6.78 -6.30
N GLY A 105 7.84 -6.58 -5.58
CA GLY A 105 8.41 -5.25 -5.43
C GLY A 105 9.88 -5.27 -5.07
N LYS A 106 10.45 -4.09 -4.93
CA LYS A 106 11.88 -3.87 -4.69
C LYS A 106 12.12 -2.89 -3.56
N LEU A 107 13.19 -3.11 -2.79
CA LEU A 107 13.64 -2.26 -1.70
C LEU A 107 15.11 -1.88 -1.92
N ASP A 108 15.36 -0.57 -2.00
CA ASP A 108 16.72 -0.03 -2.08
C ASP A 108 17.37 -0.07 -0.69
N VAL A 109 18.43 -0.87 -0.53
CA VAL A 109 19.07 -1.12 0.77
C VAL A 109 19.81 0.10 1.30
N ASP A 110 20.27 1.00 0.44
CA ASP A 110 20.98 2.22 0.84
C ASP A 110 20.01 3.25 1.44
N GLN A 111 18.80 3.32 0.89
CA GLN A 111 17.75 4.23 1.36
C GLN A 111 16.92 3.62 2.51
N ASN A 112 16.96 2.30 2.70
CA ASN A 112 16.13 1.57 3.65
C ASN A 112 16.95 0.59 4.48
N ASN A 113 17.99 1.11 5.12
CA ASN A 113 18.97 0.31 5.86
C ASN A 113 18.40 -0.36 7.10
N LYS A 114 17.32 0.19 7.70
CA LYS A 114 16.65 -0.43 8.85
C LYS A 114 16.07 -1.78 8.47
N THR A 115 15.28 -1.84 7.41
CA THR A 115 14.72 -3.10 6.89
C THR A 115 15.82 -4.05 6.44
N ALA A 116 16.82 -3.56 5.70
CA ALA A 116 17.94 -4.38 5.24
C ALA A 116 18.69 -5.06 6.42
N ARG A 117 18.94 -4.34 7.50
CA ARG A 117 19.56 -4.89 8.73
C ARG A 117 18.65 -5.88 9.45
N THR A 118 17.36 -5.56 9.59
CA THR A 118 16.37 -6.43 10.25
C THR A 118 16.33 -7.81 9.60
N TYR A 119 16.42 -7.88 8.26
CA TYR A 119 16.42 -9.14 7.51
C TYR A 119 17.81 -9.67 7.18
N SER A 120 18.86 -9.10 7.81
CA SER A 120 20.26 -9.55 7.65
C SER A 120 20.70 -9.61 6.19
N ILE A 121 20.38 -8.57 5.40
CA ILE A 121 20.83 -8.45 4.02
C ILE A 121 22.33 -8.12 4.03
N ARG A 122 23.17 -9.09 3.68
CA ARG A 122 24.64 -8.97 3.67
C ARG A 122 25.23 -8.89 2.26
N GLY A 123 24.44 -9.11 1.24
CA GLY A 123 24.84 -9.07 -0.16
C GLY A 123 23.62 -8.91 -1.04
N ILE A 124 23.79 -8.30 -2.20
CA ILE A 124 22.73 -8.03 -3.18
C ILE A 124 23.15 -8.47 -4.59
N PRO A 125 22.19 -8.88 -5.46
CA PRO A 125 20.77 -8.96 -5.20
C PRO A 125 20.42 -10.06 -4.17
N ASP A 126 19.36 -9.84 -3.41
CA ASP A 126 18.83 -10.80 -2.45
C ASP A 126 17.30 -10.77 -2.57
N VAL A 127 16.72 -11.87 -3.00
CA VAL A 127 15.28 -11.95 -3.26
C VAL A 127 14.61 -12.86 -2.24
N ALA A 128 13.68 -12.31 -1.46
CA ALA A 128 12.97 -13.04 -0.42
C ALA A 128 11.46 -13.06 -0.68
N LEU A 129 10.85 -14.22 -0.50
CA LEU A 129 9.40 -14.40 -0.51
C LEU A 129 8.87 -14.35 0.92
N PHE A 130 7.97 -13.42 1.16
CA PHE A 130 7.26 -13.25 2.41
C PHE A 130 5.85 -13.85 2.30
N LYS A 131 5.42 -14.59 3.31
CA LYS A 131 4.05 -15.10 3.47
C LYS A 131 3.68 -14.99 4.95
N ASN A 132 2.52 -14.40 5.26
CA ASN A 132 2.06 -14.20 6.64
C ASN A 132 3.10 -13.48 7.54
N GLY A 133 3.77 -12.47 7.02
CA GLY A 133 4.75 -11.65 7.73
C GLY A 133 6.12 -12.28 7.96
N LYS A 134 6.39 -13.47 7.41
CA LYS A 134 7.66 -14.21 7.56
C LYS A 134 8.30 -14.53 6.22
N ILE A 135 9.63 -14.57 6.18
CA ILE A 135 10.34 -15.11 5.01
C ILE A 135 10.12 -16.62 4.97
N VAL A 136 9.53 -17.10 3.87
CA VAL A 136 9.30 -18.53 3.62
C VAL A 136 10.32 -19.12 2.65
N ALA A 137 10.91 -18.28 1.80
CA ALA A 137 11.97 -18.70 0.86
C ALA A 137 12.87 -17.51 0.50
N ARG A 138 14.10 -17.79 0.06
CA ARG A 138 15.08 -16.76 -0.24
C ARG A 138 16.13 -17.25 -1.25
N LEU A 139 16.48 -16.42 -2.23
CA LEU A 139 17.57 -16.64 -3.16
C LEU A 139 18.55 -15.48 -3.10
N LYS A 140 19.82 -15.77 -2.82
CA LYS A 140 20.91 -14.78 -2.75
C LYS A 140 21.72 -14.81 -4.04
N GLY A 141 21.99 -13.64 -4.60
CA GLY A 141 22.72 -13.49 -5.86
C GLY A 141 21.80 -13.54 -7.08
N LEU A 142 22.43 -13.47 -8.25
CA LEU A 142 21.73 -13.49 -9.53
C LEU A 142 21.42 -14.92 -9.94
N HIS A 143 20.15 -15.23 -10.15
CA HIS A 143 19.68 -16.53 -10.62
C HIS A 143 18.86 -16.39 -11.92
N PRO A 144 18.69 -17.47 -12.69
CA PRO A 144 17.78 -17.51 -13.83
C PRO A 144 16.32 -17.30 -13.38
N LYS A 145 15.49 -16.75 -14.26
CA LYS A 145 14.04 -16.54 -14.00
C LYS A 145 13.34 -17.78 -13.44
N LYS A 146 13.69 -18.95 -13.99
CA LYS A 146 13.12 -20.25 -13.57
C LYS A 146 13.27 -20.50 -12.07
N SER A 147 14.42 -20.15 -11.47
CA SER A 147 14.65 -20.36 -10.03
C SER A 147 13.68 -19.57 -9.17
N TYR A 148 13.37 -18.33 -9.56
CA TYR A 148 12.37 -17.51 -8.85
C TYR A 148 10.94 -18.03 -9.06
N GLN A 149 10.63 -18.53 -10.26
CA GLN A 149 9.34 -19.16 -10.54
C GLN A 149 9.13 -20.43 -9.71
N ASP A 150 10.16 -21.30 -9.62
CA ASP A 150 10.11 -22.51 -8.81
C ASP A 150 9.95 -22.17 -7.32
N LEU A 151 10.68 -21.15 -6.83
CA LEU A 151 10.54 -20.65 -5.46
C LEU A 151 9.12 -20.18 -5.18
N ILE A 152 8.52 -19.39 -6.07
CA ILE A 152 7.14 -18.88 -5.92
C ILE A 152 6.16 -20.05 -5.91
N LYS A 153 6.21 -20.93 -6.93
CA LYS A 153 5.28 -22.05 -7.08
C LYS A 153 5.26 -23.00 -5.89
N ALA A 154 6.44 -23.26 -5.30
CA ALA A 154 6.56 -24.13 -4.12
C ALA A 154 5.85 -23.57 -2.87
N HIS A 155 5.48 -22.28 -2.84
CA HIS A 155 4.91 -21.61 -1.68
C HIS A 155 3.53 -20.96 -1.93
N LEU A 156 2.97 -21.10 -3.14
CA LEU A 156 1.61 -20.65 -3.46
C LEU A 156 0.52 -21.59 -2.94
N GLN A 157 0.88 -22.83 -2.68
CA GLN A 157 -0.04 -23.86 -2.15
C GLN A 157 -0.40 -23.61 -0.69
#